data_d9e87dff2f9060498c9538417c61dfb1
#
_entry.id   d9e87dff2f9060498c9538417c61dfb1
#
_cell.length_a   1.000
_cell.length_b   1.000
_cell.length_c   1.000
_cell.angle_alpha   90.00
_cell.angle_beta   90.00
_cell.angle_gamma   90.00
#
_symmetry.space_group_name_H-M   'P 1'
#
loop_
_entity.id
_entity.type
_entity.pdbx_description
1 polymer ?
#
loop_
_entity_poly.entity_id
_entity_poly.type
_entity_poly.pdbx_seq_one_letter_code
_entity_poly.pdbx_strand_id
1 'polypeptide(L)'
;MVGNGIRPKWNLPTPLKTKIEKEFNRWAESKRIDWADKLTYYGLQALAAREIFAAGEVLCRRHIRPISWGMRVPLQLQLIESEQMPVWVNTQGFATVPIGIPDGNAVRTGIEFDPDNRITAYHLYKEHPGETMFYPLQGLQFMRVRSADMLHVYKPWQAGLLRGQPHLTPVLVLLHEIQKYMDASVVKKQIQTMFAAFIKKASPEGSVLPQDMWGQNGLDGSAGYNNGGLPTYGPPPPGVDVSSIETGTIQNLFPGEEIQFPTLPQENDMQAFLYEALHQLASAIGCTYEQLTGNLKGVNLSSIR
;
A
#
# COMPACT_ATOMS: atom_id res chain seq x y z
N MET A 1 -6.39 -7.94 -16.50
CA MET A 1 -7.48 -8.79 -17.03
C MET A 1 -8.66 -7.90 -17.39
N VAL A 2 -9.02 -7.85 -18.63
CA VAL A 2 -10.25 -7.17 -19.08
C VAL A 2 -11.36 -8.22 -19.02
N GLY A 3 -11.88 -8.48 -17.84
CA GLY A 3 -13.04 -9.34 -17.69
C GLY A 3 -14.30 -8.59 -18.10
N ASN A 4 -15.17 -9.23 -18.88
CA ASN A 4 -16.46 -8.66 -19.27
C ASN A 4 -17.47 -8.62 -18.10
N GLY A 5 -17.01 -8.74 -16.86
CA GLY A 5 -17.83 -8.81 -15.66
C GLY A 5 -18.61 -10.13 -15.51
N ILE A 6 -19.30 -10.26 -14.38
CA ILE A 6 -20.14 -11.42 -14.08
C ILE A 6 -21.53 -11.18 -14.70
N ARG A 7 -21.98 -12.13 -15.53
CA ARG A 7 -23.31 -12.09 -16.15
C ARG A 7 -24.18 -13.19 -15.53
N PRO A 8 -25.45 -12.90 -15.24
CA PRO A 8 -26.37 -13.92 -14.78
C PRO A 8 -26.69 -14.93 -15.89
N LYS A 9 -26.78 -16.19 -15.54
CA LYS A 9 -27.24 -17.27 -16.44
C LYS A 9 -28.63 -17.67 -16.03
N TRP A 10 -29.57 -17.55 -16.95
CA TRP A 10 -30.98 -17.85 -16.71
C TRP A 10 -31.33 -19.26 -17.15
N ASN A 11 -31.93 -20.03 -16.25
CA ASN A 11 -32.48 -21.34 -16.56
C ASN A 11 -34.00 -21.24 -16.78
N LEU A 12 -34.38 -20.66 -17.92
CA LEU A 12 -35.76 -20.34 -18.28
C LEU A 12 -36.06 -20.79 -19.72
N PRO A 13 -37.35 -20.98 -20.10
CA PRO A 13 -37.73 -21.21 -21.49
C PRO A 13 -37.20 -20.13 -22.42
N THR A 14 -36.74 -20.53 -23.60
CA THR A 14 -36.03 -19.67 -24.58
C THR A 14 -36.68 -18.32 -24.81
N PRO A 15 -38.01 -18.19 -25.08
CA PRO A 15 -38.61 -16.88 -25.40
C PRO A 15 -38.60 -15.92 -24.19
N LEU A 16 -38.75 -16.43 -22.98
CA LEU A 16 -38.70 -15.62 -21.76
C LEU A 16 -37.26 -15.24 -21.43
N LYS A 17 -36.33 -16.19 -21.56
CA LYS A 17 -34.89 -15.96 -21.38
C LYS A 17 -34.38 -14.84 -22.24
N THR A 18 -34.68 -14.85 -23.54
CA THR A 18 -34.25 -13.81 -24.49
C THR A 18 -34.78 -12.43 -24.14
N LYS A 19 -36.04 -12.35 -23.68
CA LYS A 19 -36.62 -11.08 -23.23
C LYS A 19 -35.90 -10.53 -21.98
N ILE A 20 -35.66 -11.38 -20.97
CA ILE A 20 -35.00 -10.99 -19.74
C ILE A 20 -33.54 -10.58 -20.01
N GLU A 21 -32.81 -11.36 -20.83
CA GLU A 21 -31.44 -11.03 -21.20
C GLU A 21 -31.35 -9.68 -21.92
N LYS A 22 -32.28 -9.40 -22.82
CA LYS A 22 -32.31 -8.11 -23.54
C LYS A 22 -32.54 -6.93 -22.58
N GLU A 23 -33.48 -7.06 -21.65
CA GLU A 23 -33.75 -5.99 -20.67
C GLU A 23 -32.62 -5.85 -19.64
N PHE A 24 -32.04 -6.97 -19.20
CA PHE A 24 -30.88 -6.96 -18.33
C PHE A 24 -29.68 -6.29 -18.98
N ASN A 25 -29.34 -6.66 -20.22
CA ASN A 25 -28.21 -6.05 -20.92
C ASN A 25 -28.42 -4.53 -21.09
N ARG A 26 -29.62 -4.11 -21.50
CA ARG A 26 -29.94 -2.68 -21.61
C ARG A 26 -29.76 -1.93 -20.29
N TRP A 27 -30.23 -2.52 -19.19
CA TRP A 27 -30.09 -1.95 -17.85
C TRP A 27 -28.61 -1.96 -17.41
N ALA A 28 -27.90 -3.06 -17.59
CA ALA A 28 -26.50 -3.24 -17.19
C ALA A 28 -25.52 -2.35 -17.95
N GLU A 29 -25.81 -2.04 -19.22
CA GLU A 29 -24.99 -1.17 -20.07
C GLU A 29 -25.30 0.32 -19.87
N SER A 30 -26.43 0.63 -19.22
CA SER A 30 -26.82 2.01 -18.92
C SER A 30 -26.07 2.52 -17.68
N LYS A 31 -25.60 3.77 -17.72
CA LYS A 31 -25.03 4.43 -16.54
C LYS A 31 -26.08 4.78 -15.48
N ARG A 32 -27.37 4.80 -15.84
CA ARG A 32 -28.48 5.05 -14.90
C ARG A 32 -28.63 3.99 -13.79
N ILE A 33 -27.96 2.86 -13.93
CA ILE A 33 -27.88 1.86 -12.87
C ILE A 33 -27.08 2.36 -11.65
N ASP A 34 -26.09 3.20 -11.89
CA ASP A 34 -25.29 3.81 -10.84
C ASP A 34 -26.04 4.99 -10.21
N TRP A 35 -26.05 5.07 -8.90
CA TRP A 35 -26.58 6.22 -8.15
C TRP A 35 -25.95 7.55 -8.60
N ALA A 36 -24.66 7.54 -8.94
CA ALA A 36 -23.89 8.70 -9.36
C ALA A 36 -23.94 8.93 -10.89
N ASP A 37 -24.65 8.10 -11.65
CA ASP A 37 -24.71 8.12 -13.13
C ASP A 37 -23.34 8.06 -13.83
N LYS A 38 -22.32 7.52 -13.18
CA LYS A 38 -20.93 7.48 -13.70
C LYS A 38 -20.61 6.16 -14.40
N LEU A 39 -20.98 5.03 -13.77
CA LEU A 39 -20.55 3.70 -14.15
C LEU A 39 -21.71 2.83 -14.67
N THR A 40 -21.36 1.88 -15.53
CA THR A 40 -22.26 0.78 -15.92
C THR A 40 -22.20 -0.32 -14.85
N TYR A 41 -23.07 -1.32 -14.94
CA TYR A 41 -23.04 -2.50 -14.04
C TYR A 41 -21.67 -3.17 -13.98
N TYR A 42 -21.02 -3.31 -15.13
CA TYR A 42 -19.69 -3.91 -15.21
C TYR A 42 -18.59 -3.01 -14.61
N GLY A 43 -18.75 -1.71 -14.74
CA GLY A 43 -17.89 -0.73 -14.08
C GLY A 43 -18.04 -0.78 -12.55
N LEU A 44 -19.28 -0.90 -12.05
CA LEU A 44 -19.54 -1.08 -10.62
C LEU A 44 -18.94 -2.39 -10.09
N GLN A 45 -19.03 -3.50 -10.86
CA GLN A 45 -18.38 -4.76 -10.47
C GLN A 45 -16.85 -4.64 -10.39
N ALA A 46 -16.24 -3.97 -11.36
CA ALA A 46 -14.80 -3.76 -11.35
C ALA A 46 -14.35 -2.90 -10.14
N LEU A 47 -15.12 -1.85 -9.83
CA LEU A 47 -14.89 -1.01 -8.66
C LEU A 47 -15.08 -1.82 -7.37
N ALA A 48 -16.17 -2.58 -7.24
CA ALA A 48 -16.42 -3.44 -6.09
C ALA A 48 -15.31 -4.48 -5.87
N ALA A 49 -14.80 -5.10 -6.95
CA ALA A 49 -13.69 -6.04 -6.85
C ALA A 49 -12.41 -5.36 -6.33
N ARG A 50 -12.16 -4.12 -6.77
CA ARG A 50 -11.03 -3.32 -6.28
C ARG A 50 -11.17 -3.00 -4.79
N GLU A 51 -12.36 -2.57 -4.35
CA GLU A 51 -12.64 -2.28 -2.94
C GLU A 51 -12.50 -3.53 -2.05
N ILE A 52 -13.02 -4.67 -2.48
CA ILE A 52 -12.85 -5.94 -1.75
C ILE A 52 -11.36 -6.31 -1.63
N PHE A 53 -10.56 -6.05 -2.66
CA PHE A 53 -9.14 -6.33 -2.62
C PHE A 53 -8.39 -5.38 -1.69
N ALA A 54 -8.67 -4.07 -1.78
CA ALA A 54 -7.97 -3.02 -1.05
C ALA A 54 -8.45 -2.88 0.40
N ALA A 55 -9.78 -2.79 0.61
CA ALA A 55 -10.40 -2.56 1.91
C ALA A 55 -10.93 -3.84 2.57
N GLY A 56 -11.03 -4.95 1.83
CA GLY A 56 -11.53 -6.24 2.31
C GLY A 56 -13.02 -6.43 2.15
N GLU A 57 -13.78 -5.36 2.00
CA GLU A 57 -15.24 -5.37 1.90
C GLU A 57 -15.74 -4.19 1.06
N VAL A 58 -16.96 -4.32 0.56
CA VAL A 58 -17.68 -3.24 -0.09
C VAL A 58 -19.16 -3.33 0.27
N LEU A 59 -19.77 -2.18 0.46
CA LEU A 59 -21.19 -2.06 0.69
C LEU A 59 -21.89 -1.60 -0.60
N CYS A 60 -22.97 -2.28 -0.96
CA CYS A 60 -23.76 -1.90 -2.11
C CYS A 60 -25.21 -1.67 -1.67
N ARG A 61 -25.64 -0.40 -1.68
CA ARG A 61 -27.00 -0.02 -1.35
C ARG A 61 -27.87 -0.06 -2.59
N ARG A 62 -29.01 -0.71 -2.43
CA ARG A 62 -30.05 -0.82 -3.44
C ARG A 62 -31.06 0.31 -3.28
N HIS A 63 -31.31 1.08 -4.34
CA HIS A 63 -32.32 2.12 -4.39
C HIS A 63 -33.40 1.76 -5.39
N ILE A 64 -34.63 1.62 -4.90
CA ILE A 64 -35.81 1.45 -5.76
C ILE A 64 -36.36 2.84 -6.05
N ARG A 65 -36.43 3.21 -7.33
CA ARG A 65 -36.89 4.52 -7.77
C ARG A 65 -38.36 4.54 -8.12
N PRO A 66 -39.03 5.69 -7.98
CA PRO A 66 -40.39 5.85 -8.47
C PRO A 66 -40.47 5.66 -9.99
N ILE A 67 -41.55 5.06 -10.48
CA ILE A 67 -41.79 4.85 -11.92
C ILE A 67 -41.84 6.19 -12.67
N SER A 68 -42.24 7.28 -11.98
CA SER A 68 -42.27 8.64 -12.52
C SER A 68 -40.88 9.14 -13.04
N TRP A 69 -39.79 8.52 -12.65
CA TRP A 69 -38.45 8.86 -13.17
C TRP A 69 -38.20 8.33 -14.59
N GLY A 70 -39.16 7.61 -15.16
CA GLY A 70 -39.06 7.08 -16.52
C GLY A 70 -37.97 6.01 -16.73
N MET A 71 -37.48 5.42 -15.64
CA MET A 71 -36.56 4.31 -15.69
C MET A 71 -37.32 3.03 -16.02
N ARG A 72 -36.87 2.30 -17.03
CA ARG A 72 -37.48 1.04 -17.43
C ARG A 72 -37.32 -0.05 -16.37
N VAL A 73 -36.17 -0.11 -15.75
CA VAL A 73 -35.91 -0.89 -14.54
C VAL A 73 -35.60 0.11 -13.42
N PRO A 74 -36.50 0.32 -12.46
CA PRO A 74 -36.39 1.36 -11.45
C PRO A 74 -35.46 0.95 -10.30
N LEU A 75 -34.29 0.44 -10.63
CA LEU A 75 -33.27 -0.03 -9.69
C LEU A 75 -31.95 0.67 -9.95
N GLN A 76 -31.44 1.35 -8.92
CA GLN A 76 -30.08 1.91 -8.90
C GLN A 76 -29.26 1.26 -7.80
N LEU A 77 -27.97 1.15 -8.03
CA LEU A 77 -26.98 0.63 -7.12
C LEU A 77 -26.02 1.76 -6.72
N GLN A 78 -25.75 1.85 -5.43
CA GLN A 78 -24.77 2.77 -4.86
C GLN A 78 -23.70 1.96 -4.16
N LEU A 79 -22.46 2.01 -4.66
CA LEU A 79 -21.31 1.48 -3.94
C LEU A 79 -20.92 2.47 -2.84
N ILE A 80 -20.62 1.93 -1.68
CA ILE A 80 -20.26 2.67 -0.47
C ILE A 80 -19.01 2.03 0.08
N GLU A 81 -18.01 2.85 0.37
CA GLU A 81 -16.73 2.41 0.93
C GLU A 81 -16.87 1.91 2.37
N SER A 82 -15.98 1.01 2.78
CA SER A 82 -15.99 0.44 4.12
C SER A 82 -15.80 1.49 5.22
N GLU A 83 -15.09 2.59 4.93
CA GLU A 83 -14.84 3.69 5.85
C GLU A 83 -16.11 4.45 6.26
N GLN A 84 -17.14 4.43 5.40
CA GLN A 84 -18.43 5.01 5.75
C GLN A 84 -19.21 4.18 6.80
N MET A 85 -18.78 2.95 7.09
CA MET A 85 -19.34 2.13 8.16
C MET A 85 -18.38 2.13 9.37
N PRO A 86 -18.65 2.94 10.41
CA PRO A 86 -17.74 3.15 11.51
C PRO A 86 -17.58 1.89 12.38
N VAL A 87 -16.33 1.48 12.58
CA VAL A 87 -15.98 0.31 13.41
C VAL A 87 -16.25 0.56 14.90
N TRP A 88 -16.15 1.82 15.35
CA TRP A 88 -16.27 2.20 16.76
C TRP A 88 -17.72 2.34 17.25
N VAL A 89 -18.71 2.31 16.37
CA VAL A 89 -20.13 2.36 16.75
C VAL A 89 -20.58 1.03 17.31
N ASN A 90 -20.74 1.00 18.63
CA ASN A 90 -21.16 -0.17 19.40
C ASN A 90 -22.13 0.25 20.49
N THR A 91 -23.15 -0.58 20.78
CA THR A 91 -24.10 -0.34 21.91
C THR A 91 -23.46 -0.62 23.27
N GLN A 92 -22.39 -1.40 23.34
CA GLN A 92 -21.68 -1.77 24.56
C GLN A 92 -20.36 -1.02 24.73
N GLY A 93 -20.34 0.29 24.53
CA GLY A 93 -19.11 1.07 24.65
C GLY A 93 -19.38 2.54 24.92
N PHE A 94 -18.32 3.31 25.19
CA PHE A 94 -18.37 4.76 25.41
C PHE A 94 -18.64 5.55 24.12
N ALA A 95 -18.87 4.87 23.01
CA ALA A 95 -19.12 5.50 21.70
C ALA A 95 -20.57 5.94 21.56
N THR A 96 -20.75 7.02 20.81
CA THR A 96 -22.08 7.57 20.50
C THR A 96 -22.95 6.51 19.84
N VAL A 97 -24.03 6.11 20.53
CA VAL A 97 -25.02 5.18 19.98
C VAL A 97 -25.84 5.92 18.93
N PRO A 98 -26.04 5.37 17.72
CA PRO A 98 -26.91 5.98 16.74
C PRO A 98 -28.34 6.13 17.26
N ILE A 99 -29.00 7.24 16.94
CA ILE A 99 -30.37 7.49 17.34
C ILE A 99 -31.32 6.60 16.51
N GLY A 100 -32.32 6.02 17.17
CA GLY A 100 -33.38 5.25 16.49
C GLY A 100 -33.11 3.76 16.35
N ILE A 101 -32.30 3.19 17.23
CA ILE A 101 -32.15 1.73 17.37
C ILE A 101 -33.40 1.21 18.07
N PRO A 102 -34.09 0.19 17.54
CA PRO A 102 -35.21 -0.47 18.23
C PRO A 102 -34.77 -1.09 19.55
N ASP A 103 -35.68 -1.11 20.54
CA ASP A 103 -35.41 -1.73 21.83
C ASP A 103 -35.04 -3.22 21.67
N GLY A 104 -33.99 -3.62 22.36
CA GLY A 104 -33.48 -4.98 22.30
C GLY A 104 -32.46 -5.26 21.21
N ASN A 105 -32.30 -4.36 20.24
CA ASN A 105 -31.26 -4.51 19.22
C ASN A 105 -29.90 -4.04 19.74
N ALA A 106 -28.83 -4.71 19.26
CA ALA A 106 -27.47 -4.36 19.58
C ALA A 106 -26.72 -3.95 18.31
N VAL A 107 -25.85 -2.93 18.39
CA VAL A 107 -24.97 -2.53 17.30
C VAL A 107 -23.54 -2.97 17.61
N ARG A 108 -22.91 -3.61 16.66
CA ARG A 108 -21.49 -4.01 16.71
C ARG A 108 -20.80 -3.58 15.41
N THR A 109 -19.77 -2.79 15.51
CA THR A 109 -18.98 -2.31 14.35
C THR A 109 -19.83 -1.68 13.23
N GLY A 110 -20.88 -0.92 13.61
CA GLY A 110 -21.80 -0.30 12.66
C GLY A 110 -22.90 -1.22 12.11
N ILE A 111 -22.95 -2.48 12.50
CA ILE A 111 -23.96 -3.46 12.09
C ILE A 111 -24.93 -3.69 13.23
N GLU A 112 -26.24 -3.54 12.96
CA GLU A 112 -27.32 -3.73 13.92
C GLU A 112 -27.83 -5.16 13.87
N PHE A 113 -27.99 -5.77 15.03
CA PHE A 113 -28.46 -7.13 15.24
C PHE A 113 -29.72 -7.13 16.08
N ASP A 114 -30.65 -8.01 15.77
CA ASP A 114 -31.77 -8.33 16.63
C ASP A 114 -31.35 -9.22 17.83
N PRO A 115 -32.26 -9.50 18.78
CA PRO A 115 -31.98 -10.42 19.90
C PRO A 115 -31.57 -11.84 19.48
N ASP A 116 -31.94 -12.28 18.26
CA ASP A 116 -31.58 -13.56 17.68
C ASP A 116 -30.22 -13.53 16.93
N ASN A 117 -29.47 -12.45 17.03
CA ASN A 117 -28.20 -12.23 16.32
C ASN A 117 -28.30 -12.16 14.78
N ARG A 118 -29.45 -11.79 14.23
CA ARG A 118 -29.62 -11.56 12.80
C ARG A 118 -29.39 -10.08 12.47
N ILE A 119 -28.78 -9.83 11.32
CA ILE A 119 -28.52 -8.47 10.85
C ILE A 119 -29.83 -7.81 10.41
N THR A 120 -30.19 -6.70 11.04
CA THR A 120 -31.39 -5.93 10.74
C THR A 120 -31.11 -4.65 9.98
N ALA A 121 -30.00 -3.96 10.29
CA ALA A 121 -29.62 -2.72 9.63
C ALA A 121 -28.12 -2.46 9.68
N TYR A 122 -27.72 -1.45 8.93
CA TYR A 122 -26.35 -0.92 8.88
C TYR A 122 -26.38 0.57 9.21
N HIS A 123 -25.45 1.02 10.04
CA HIS A 123 -25.27 2.42 10.40
C HIS A 123 -24.09 2.99 9.65
N LEU A 124 -24.36 3.93 8.77
CA LEU A 124 -23.38 4.54 7.88
C LEU A 124 -23.29 6.04 8.15
N TYR A 125 -22.15 6.64 7.90
CA TYR A 125 -22.08 8.10 7.78
C TYR A 125 -22.87 8.55 6.56
N LYS A 126 -23.54 9.71 6.66
CA LYS A 126 -24.22 10.32 5.51
C LYS A 126 -23.25 10.83 4.47
N GLU A 127 -22.10 11.34 4.92
CA GLU A 127 -21.01 11.88 4.13
C GLU A 127 -19.74 11.09 4.40
N HIS A 128 -18.84 11.06 3.44
CA HIS A 128 -17.57 10.35 3.62
C HIS A 128 -16.73 11.04 4.70
N PRO A 129 -16.18 10.31 5.69
CA PRO A 129 -15.43 10.91 6.79
C PRO A 129 -14.18 11.69 6.32
N GLY A 130 -13.61 11.34 5.17
CA GLY A 130 -12.49 12.06 4.56
C GLY A 130 -12.86 13.41 3.94
N GLU A 131 -14.14 13.66 3.65
CA GLU A 131 -14.61 14.94 3.11
C GLU A 131 -14.83 16.00 4.21
N THR A 132 -14.96 15.55 5.46
CA THR A 132 -15.26 16.42 6.60
C THR A 132 -13.99 16.89 7.34
N MET A 133 -12.91 17.13 6.65
CA MET A 133 -11.58 17.43 7.21
C MET A 133 -11.55 18.65 8.18
N PHE A 134 -12.56 19.49 8.16
CA PHE A 134 -12.66 20.69 8.98
C PHE A 134 -13.76 20.65 10.05
N TYR A 135 -14.56 19.58 10.11
CA TYR A 135 -15.62 19.48 11.11
C TYR A 135 -15.23 18.48 12.21
N PRO A 136 -15.34 18.88 13.48
CA PRO A 136 -15.15 17.93 14.57
C PRO A 136 -16.16 16.77 14.45
N LEU A 137 -15.77 15.59 14.89
CA LEU A 137 -16.55 14.35 14.87
C LEU A 137 -18.02 14.48 15.35
N GLN A 138 -18.36 15.55 16.04
CA GLN A 138 -19.71 15.89 16.49
C GLN A 138 -20.70 16.18 15.35
N GLY A 139 -20.23 16.46 14.13
CA GLY A 139 -21.08 16.73 12.97
C GLY A 139 -21.41 15.51 12.09
N LEU A 140 -20.78 14.36 12.33
CA LEU A 140 -21.01 13.16 11.53
C LEU A 140 -22.40 12.57 11.85
N GLN A 141 -23.33 12.79 10.94
CA GLN A 141 -24.66 12.23 11.04
C GLN A 141 -24.69 10.79 10.52
N PHE A 142 -25.36 9.91 11.28
CA PHE A 142 -25.56 8.54 10.87
C PHE A 142 -26.86 8.36 10.08
N MET A 143 -26.80 7.44 9.14
CA MET A 143 -27.93 6.97 8.37
C MET A 143 -28.13 5.48 8.67
N ARG A 144 -29.33 5.11 9.13
CA ARG A 144 -29.70 3.71 9.31
C ARG A 144 -30.27 3.16 8.01
N VAL A 145 -29.64 2.12 7.45
CA VAL A 145 -30.08 1.44 6.22
C VAL A 145 -30.48 0.02 6.58
N ARG A 146 -31.68 -0.40 6.17
CA ARG A 146 -32.17 -1.76 6.43
C ARG A 146 -31.34 -2.80 5.72
N SER A 147 -31.13 -3.96 6.33
CA SER A 147 -30.40 -5.07 5.73
C SER A 147 -30.97 -5.52 4.39
N ALA A 148 -32.30 -5.42 4.20
CA ALA A 148 -32.95 -5.74 2.94
C ALA A 148 -32.52 -4.85 1.76
N ASP A 149 -32.05 -3.63 2.04
CA ASP A 149 -31.63 -2.66 1.03
C ASP A 149 -30.11 -2.56 0.92
N MET A 150 -29.37 -3.39 1.66
CA MET A 150 -27.91 -3.40 1.70
C MET A 150 -27.34 -4.77 1.32
N LEU A 151 -26.40 -4.79 0.42
CA LEU A 151 -25.56 -5.95 0.12
C LEU A 151 -24.17 -5.66 0.71
N HIS A 152 -23.80 -6.39 1.75
CA HIS A 152 -22.48 -6.34 2.34
C HIS A 152 -21.67 -7.49 1.75
N VAL A 153 -20.69 -7.17 0.91
CA VAL A 153 -19.91 -8.14 0.15
C VAL A 153 -18.49 -8.18 0.68
N TYR A 154 -18.11 -9.31 1.25
CA TYR A 154 -16.75 -9.59 1.73
C TYR A 154 -16.51 -11.10 1.76
N LYS A 155 -15.25 -11.49 1.88
CA LYS A 155 -14.85 -12.90 2.03
C LYS A 155 -14.59 -13.19 3.52
N PRO A 156 -15.43 -13.98 4.19
CA PRO A 156 -15.16 -14.36 5.57
C PRO A 156 -14.00 -15.37 5.62
N TRP A 157 -12.95 -15.04 6.38
CA TRP A 157 -11.81 -15.90 6.66
C TRP A 157 -12.03 -16.76 7.91
N GLN A 158 -12.90 -16.29 8.79
CA GLN A 158 -13.20 -16.89 10.09
C GLN A 158 -14.71 -16.86 10.32
N ALA A 159 -15.22 -17.91 11.00
CA ALA A 159 -16.62 -17.94 11.43
C ALA A 159 -16.90 -16.81 12.42
N GLY A 160 -18.02 -16.10 12.22
CA GLY A 160 -18.40 -14.96 13.07
C GLY A 160 -17.72 -13.63 12.71
N LEU A 161 -16.93 -13.57 11.66
CA LEU A 161 -16.36 -12.32 11.18
C LEU A 161 -17.46 -11.40 10.66
N LEU A 162 -17.55 -10.20 11.22
CA LEU A 162 -18.58 -9.21 10.87
C LEU A 162 -18.16 -8.26 9.76
N ARG A 163 -16.84 -8.03 9.61
CA ARG A 163 -16.25 -7.09 8.65
C ARG A 163 -15.24 -7.80 7.78
N GLY A 164 -15.11 -7.37 6.55
CA GLY A 164 -14.09 -7.87 5.64
C GLY A 164 -12.67 -7.46 6.05
N GLN A 165 -11.69 -8.28 5.67
CA GLN A 165 -10.27 -7.97 5.86
C GLN A 165 -9.59 -7.81 4.49
N PRO A 166 -8.75 -6.78 4.31
CA PRO A 166 -7.99 -6.58 3.08
C PRO A 166 -7.17 -7.80 2.71
N HIS A 167 -7.15 -8.15 1.43
CA HIS A 167 -6.37 -9.30 0.94
C HIS A 167 -4.87 -9.15 1.16
N LEU A 168 -4.38 -7.91 1.24
CA LEU A 168 -2.97 -7.60 1.48
C LEU A 168 -2.56 -7.65 2.95
N THR A 169 -3.50 -7.79 3.90
CA THR A 169 -3.20 -7.77 5.34
C THR A 169 -2.07 -8.74 5.74
N PRO A 170 -2.04 -10.02 5.30
CA PRO A 170 -1.00 -10.96 5.73
C PRO A 170 0.39 -10.63 5.16
N VAL A 171 0.48 -9.81 4.13
CA VAL A 171 1.75 -9.50 3.44
C VAL A 171 2.17 -8.04 3.55
N LEU A 172 1.46 -7.22 4.34
CA LEU A 172 1.80 -5.79 4.52
C LEU A 172 3.23 -5.59 5.01
N VAL A 173 3.67 -6.39 5.99
CA VAL A 173 5.03 -6.33 6.52
C VAL A 173 6.04 -6.69 5.45
N LEU A 174 5.78 -7.76 4.69
CA LEU A 174 6.65 -8.19 3.60
C LEU A 174 6.76 -7.11 2.52
N LEU A 175 5.65 -6.48 2.13
CA LEU A 175 5.66 -5.37 1.17
C LEU A 175 6.53 -4.20 1.65
N HIS A 176 6.42 -3.86 2.92
CA HIS A 176 7.25 -2.81 3.52
C HIS A 176 8.74 -3.16 3.52
N GLU A 177 9.09 -4.41 3.83
CA GLU A 177 10.48 -4.87 3.78
C GLU A 177 11.03 -4.91 2.35
N ILE A 178 10.23 -5.32 1.36
CA ILE A 178 10.60 -5.26 -0.07
C ILE A 178 10.89 -3.81 -0.47
N GLN A 179 10.03 -2.86 -0.08
CA GLN A 179 10.24 -1.45 -0.39
C GLN A 179 11.53 -0.92 0.22
N LYS A 180 11.76 -1.17 1.52
CA LYS A 180 13.00 -0.77 2.20
C LYS A 180 14.24 -1.36 1.52
N TYR A 181 14.16 -2.63 1.14
CA TYR A 181 15.27 -3.30 0.45
C TYR A 181 15.57 -2.66 -0.90
N MET A 182 14.51 -2.34 -1.67
CA MET A 182 14.66 -1.65 -2.96
C MET A 182 15.28 -0.26 -2.77
N ASP A 183 14.81 0.52 -1.81
CA ASP A 183 15.34 1.86 -1.50
C ASP A 183 16.84 1.77 -1.11
N ALA A 184 17.17 0.84 -0.21
CA ALA A 184 18.55 0.60 0.19
C ALA A 184 19.46 0.17 -0.98
N SER A 185 18.96 -0.67 -1.88
CA SER A 185 19.67 -1.11 -3.08
C SER A 185 19.93 0.04 -4.06
N VAL A 186 18.96 0.95 -4.23
CA VAL A 186 19.13 2.15 -5.04
C VAL A 186 20.19 3.07 -4.44
N VAL A 187 20.11 3.34 -3.13
CA VAL A 187 21.11 4.17 -2.43
C VAL A 187 22.50 3.54 -2.54
N LYS A 188 22.62 2.22 -2.34
CA LYS A 188 23.89 1.51 -2.51
C LYS A 188 24.47 1.70 -3.90
N LYS A 189 23.65 1.55 -4.95
CA LYS A 189 24.07 1.78 -6.35
C LYS A 189 24.48 3.23 -6.60
N GLN A 190 23.79 4.20 -6.03
CA GLN A 190 24.17 5.62 -6.11
C GLN A 190 25.53 5.85 -5.47
N ILE A 191 25.75 5.33 -4.26
CA ILE A 191 27.04 5.43 -3.58
C ILE A 191 28.14 4.74 -4.40
N GLN A 192 27.87 3.57 -4.97
CA GLN A 192 28.82 2.85 -5.84
C GLN A 192 29.25 3.69 -7.04
N THR A 193 28.36 4.45 -7.65
CA THR A 193 28.69 5.32 -8.78
C THR A 193 29.47 6.57 -8.36
N MET A 194 29.36 6.99 -7.10
CA MET A 194 30.08 8.14 -6.55
C MET A 194 31.51 7.78 -6.15
N PHE A 195 31.78 6.52 -5.69
CA PHE A 195 33.12 6.05 -5.34
C PHE A 195 33.83 5.45 -6.55
N ALA A 196 34.56 6.30 -7.27
CA ALA A 196 35.30 5.83 -8.45
C ALA A 196 36.58 5.03 -8.09
N ALA A 197 37.33 5.44 -7.06
CA ALA A 197 38.54 4.77 -6.64
C ALA A 197 39.10 5.30 -5.31
N PHE A 198 39.86 4.49 -4.59
CA PHE A 198 40.70 4.90 -3.46
C PHE A 198 42.17 4.82 -3.85
N ILE A 199 42.92 5.85 -3.49
CA ILE A 199 44.39 5.84 -3.67
C ILE A 199 45.01 5.30 -2.39
N LYS A 200 45.62 4.13 -2.50
CA LYS A 200 46.41 3.53 -1.41
C LYS A 200 47.85 4.00 -1.53
N LYS A 201 48.34 4.73 -0.53
CA LYS A 201 49.73 5.09 -0.41
C LYS A 201 50.47 3.96 0.27
N ALA A 202 51.46 3.37 -0.38
CA ALA A 202 52.41 2.47 0.27
C ALA A 202 53.20 3.30 1.27
N SER A 203 53.08 3.01 2.57
CA SER A 203 54.00 3.56 3.56
C SER A 203 55.41 3.02 3.22
N PRO A 204 56.41 3.87 2.98
CA PRO A 204 57.75 3.35 2.77
C PRO A 204 58.15 2.59 4.03
N GLU A 205 58.52 1.31 3.87
CA GLU A 205 59.06 0.50 4.93
C GLU A 205 60.33 1.21 5.45
N GLY A 206 60.27 1.75 6.69
CA GLY A 206 61.37 2.46 7.30
C GLY A 206 61.21 3.98 7.48
N SER A 207 60.04 4.60 7.17
CA SER A 207 59.82 5.95 7.67
C SER A 207 59.55 5.89 9.18
N VAL A 208 60.65 5.84 9.92
CA VAL A 208 60.72 6.35 11.28
C VAL A 208 60.14 7.77 11.15
N LEU A 209 59.00 8.03 11.76
CA LEU A 209 58.50 9.41 11.93
C LEU A 209 59.70 10.19 12.44
N PRO A 210 60.13 11.28 11.77
CA PRO A 210 61.25 12.05 12.29
C PRO A 210 60.87 12.45 13.71
N GLN A 211 61.63 11.94 14.67
CA GLN A 211 61.49 12.24 16.10
C GLN A 211 61.63 13.74 16.36
N ASP A 212 62.07 14.45 15.34
CA ASP A 212 62.25 15.88 15.33
C ASP A 212 60.99 16.71 15.03
N MET A 213 59.88 16.04 14.69
CA MET A 213 58.62 16.75 14.48
C MET A 213 57.86 16.99 15.80
N TRP A 214 58.26 16.34 16.85
CA TRP A 214 57.90 16.70 18.23
C TRP A 214 59.09 17.45 18.81
N GLY A 215 59.14 18.75 18.51
CA GLY A 215 60.21 19.60 19.00
C GLY A 215 60.44 19.38 20.45
N GLN A 216 61.73 19.21 20.81
CA GLN A 216 62.28 19.03 22.17
C GLN A 216 61.95 20.21 23.11
N ASN A 217 61.07 21.07 22.79
CA ASN A 217 60.64 22.26 23.58
C ASN A 217 59.28 22.14 24.23
N GLY A 218 58.80 20.91 24.46
CA GLY A 218 57.46 20.65 25.05
C GLY A 218 57.46 20.25 26.51
N LEU A 219 58.49 20.53 27.29
CA LEU A 219 58.46 20.31 28.75
C LEU A 219 58.09 21.56 29.57
N ASP A 220 57.82 22.70 28.91
CA ASP A 220 57.15 23.80 29.59
C ASP A 220 55.66 23.63 29.43
N GLY A 221 54.96 23.31 30.51
CA GLY A 221 53.55 23.03 30.62
C GLY A 221 52.60 24.19 30.28
N SER A 222 52.87 24.95 29.22
CA SER A 222 51.95 25.90 28.65
C SER A 222 51.35 25.38 27.33
N ALA A 223 50.53 24.36 27.45
CA ALA A 223 49.49 24.12 26.45
C ALA A 223 48.59 25.35 26.50
N GLY A 224 48.76 26.28 25.55
CA GLY A 224 47.93 27.47 25.43
C GLY A 224 46.48 27.10 25.21
N TYR A 225 45.75 27.03 26.25
CA TYR A 225 44.30 27.09 26.20
C TYR A 225 43.89 28.49 25.81
N ASN A 226 43.59 28.72 24.55
CA ASN A 226 42.88 29.89 24.18
C ASN A 226 41.50 29.87 24.85
N ASN A 227 41.14 30.97 25.47
CA ASN A 227 39.95 31.28 26.24
C ASN A 227 38.65 30.85 25.54
N GLY A 228 38.28 29.55 25.59
CA GLY A 228 37.07 29.08 24.93
C GLY A 228 36.88 27.55 24.92
N GLY A 229 37.82 26.77 25.42
CA GLY A 229 37.60 25.34 25.73
C GLY A 229 37.31 24.40 24.59
N LEU A 230 37.49 24.79 23.31
CA LEU A 230 37.37 23.89 22.18
C LEU A 230 38.76 23.61 21.59
N PRO A 231 39.12 22.32 21.33
CA PRO A 231 40.37 22.03 20.65
C PRO A 231 40.35 22.64 19.26
N THR A 232 41.27 23.58 19.01
CA THR A 232 41.53 24.09 17.67
C THR A 232 42.21 22.97 16.91
N TYR A 233 41.48 22.31 16.02
CA TYR A 233 42.14 21.45 15.02
C TYR A 233 43.00 22.36 14.15
N GLY A 234 44.32 22.17 14.26
CA GLY A 234 45.25 22.81 13.34
C GLY A 234 44.88 22.47 11.88
N PRO A 235 45.39 23.26 10.92
CA PRO A 235 45.18 22.92 9.50
C PRO A 235 45.64 21.48 9.26
N PRO A 236 44.91 20.71 8.44
CA PRO A 236 45.30 19.34 8.13
C PRO A 236 46.73 19.30 7.65
N PRO A 237 47.52 18.25 8.01
CA PRO A 237 48.88 18.15 7.64
C PRO A 237 49.04 18.28 6.11
N PRO A 238 50.06 19.01 5.61
CA PRO A 238 50.24 19.20 4.18
C PRO A 238 50.46 17.83 3.52
N GLY A 239 49.55 17.42 2.66
CA GLY A 239 49.58 16.15 1.95
C GLY A 239 48.24 15.38 1.91
N VAL A 240 47.18 15.87 2.57
CA VAL A 240 45.84 15.34 2.37
C VAL A 240 45.13 16.31 1.41
N ASP A 241 45.44 16.18 0.14
CA ASP A 241 44.60 16.80 -0.91
C ASP A 241 43.33 16.00 -1.03
N VAL A 242 42.23 16.55 -0.47
CA VAL A 242 40.91 16.08 -0.77
C VAL A 242 40.53 16.70 -2.11
N SER A 243 41.12 16.21 -3.20
CA SER A 243 40.68 16.57 -4.54
C SER A 243 39.37 15.85 -4.81
N SER A 244 38.33 16.61 -5.09
CA SER A 244 37.07 16.06 -5.61
C SER A 244 37.36 15.40 -6.95
N ILE A 245 37.26 14.07 -7.02
CA ILE A 245 37.44 13.34 -8.28
C ILE A 245 36.16 13.59 -9.10
N GLU A 246 36.27 14.42 -10.13
CA GLU A 246 35.22 14.56 -11.13
C GLU A 246 35.18 13.34 -12.04
N THR A 247 34.01 12.90 -12.42
CA THR A 247 33.81 11.74 -13.30
C THR A 247 34.51 11.96 -14.64
N GLY A 248 35.48 11.10 -14.96
CA GLY A 248 36.24 11.17 -16.23
C GLY A 248 37.60 11.88 -16.15
N THR A 249 38.07 12.30 -14.98
CA THR A 249 39.42 12.85 -14.81
C THR A 249 40.46 11.72 -14.67
N ILE A 250 41.53 11.82 -15.45
CA ILE A 250 42.70 10.95 -15.30
C ILE A 250 43.67 11.67 -14.38
N GLN A 251 43.89 11.11 -13.20
CA GLN A 251 44.87 11.67 -12.24
C GLN A 251 46.17 10.90 -12.33
N ASN A 252 47.29 11.60 -12.48
CA ASN A 252 48.60 11.00 -12.47
C ASN A 252 48.97 10.56 -11.04
N LEU A 253 49.34 9.30 -10.88
CA LEU A 253 49.78 8.71 -9.61
C LEU A 253 51.25 9.00 -9.36
N PHE A 254 51.59 9.28 -8.11
CA PHE A 254 53.01 9.34 -7.68
C PHE A 254 53.60 7.93 -7.53
N PRO A 255 54.92 7.78 -7.65
CA PRO A 255 55.59 6.50 -7.39
C PRO A 255 55.24 5.94 -6.01
N GLY A 256 54.70 4.74 -5.96
CA GLY A 256 54.23 4.09 -4.71
C GLY A 256 52.76 4.25 -4.39
N GLU A 257 51.98 4.93 -5.21
CA GLU A 257 50.51 5.00 -5.10
C GLU A 257 49.87 3.94 -5.97
N GLU A 258 48.91 3.26 -5.43
CA GLU A 258 48.11 2.23 -6.10
C GLU A 258 46.61 2.61 -6.03
N ILE A 259 45.96 2.56 -7.17
CA ILE A 259 44.49 2.78 -7.20
C ILE A 259 43.83 1.46 -6.84
N GLN A 260 43.08 1.45 -5.74
CA GLN A 260 42.27 0.33 -5.35
C GLN A 260 40.82 0.63 -5.60
N PHE A 261 40.21 -0.07 -6.54
CA PHE A 261 38.77 -0.01 -6.75
C PHE A 261 38.10 -0.88 -5.69
N PRO A 262 37.11 -0.35 -4.92
CA PRO A 262 36.40 -1.18 -3.98
C PRO A 262 35.62 -2.25 -4.74
N THR A 263 36.04 -3.52 -4.56
CA THR A 263 35.27 -4.68 -5.02
C THR A 263 34.06 -4.80 -4.10
N LEU A 264 32.94 -4.17 -4.49
CA LEU A 264 31.70 -4.35 -3.80
C LEU A 264 31.13 -5.73 -4.18
N PRO A 265 30.63 -6.51 -3.23
CA PRO A 265 30.03 -7.81 -3.51
C PRO A 265 28.96 -7.67 -4.58
N GLN A 266 29.06 -8.49 -5.62
CA GLN A 266 28.06 -8.50 -6.70
C GLN A 266 26.72 -8.95 -6.15
N GLU A 267 25.67 -8.19 -6.43
CA GLU A 267 24.30 -8.47 -6.00
C GLU A 267 23.67 -9.60 -6.84
N ASN A 268 24.14 -10.82 -6.66
CA ASN A 268 23.38 -11.98 -7.18
C ASN A 268 22.15 -12.29 -6.31
N ASP A 269 22.11 -11.79 -5.07
CA ASP A 269 21.05 -12.09 -4.11
C ASP A 269 19.75 -11.25 -4.32
N MET A 270 19.83 -10.07 -4.95
CA MET A 270 18.67 -9.22 -5.13
C MET A 270 17.57 -9.89 -5.95
N GLN A 271 17.96 -10.57 -7.03
CA GLN A 271 17.02 -11.22 -7.93
C GLN A 271 16.37 -12.43 -7.27
N ALA A 272 17.15 -13.21 -6.52
CA ALA A 272 16.66 -14.36 -5.77
C ALA A 272 15.71 -13.91 -4.63
N PHE A 273 16.09 -12.89 -3.87
CA PHE A 273 15.26 -12.34 -2.80
C PHE A 273 13.90 -11.81 -3.33
N LEU A 274 13.91 -10.99 -4.39
CA LEU A 274 12.68 -10.47 -4.98
C LEU A 274 11.80 -11.58 -5.56
N TYR A 275 12.42 -12.60 -6.15
CA TYR A 275 11.70 -13.74 -6.68
C TYR A 275 10.93 -14.48 -5.57
N GLU A 276 11.61 -14.84 -4.48
CA GLU A 276 11.00 -15.50 -3.33
C GLU A 276 9.93 -14.63 -2.65
N ALA A 277 10.22 -13.35 -2.46
CA ALA A 277 9.29 -12.41 -1.84
C ALA A 277 8.01 -12.22 -2.67
N LEU A 278 8.12 -12.15 -4.00
CA LEU A 278 6.98 -12.05 -4.90
C LEU A 278 6.17 -13.35 -4.98
N HIS A 279 6.82 -14.52 -4.83
CA HIS A 279 6.13 -15.80 -4.69
C HIS A 279 5.29 -15.87 -3.42
N GLN A 280 5.84 -15.44 -2.28
CA GLN A 280 5.12 -15.35 -1.02
C GLN A 280 3.93 -14.39 -1.12
N LEU A 281 4.13 -13.25 -1.76
CA LEU A 281 3.07 -12.27 -2.01
C LEU A 281 1.96 -12.86 -2.90
N ALA A 282 2.31 -13.53 -4.00
CA ALA A 282 1.36 -14.16 -4.89
C ALA A 282 0.53 -15.25 -4.19
N SER A 283 1.20 -16.08 -3.38
CA SER A 283 0.55 -17.13 -2.58
C SER A 283 -0.46 -16.55 -1.59
N ALA A 284 -0.12 -15.48 -0.90
CA ALA A 284 -1.00 -14.84 0.09
C ALA A 284 -2.23 -14.17 -0.56
N ILE A 285 -2.08 -13.61 -1.75
CA ILE A 285 -3.18 -13.04 -2.53
C ILE A 285 -4.04 -14.15 -3.15
N GLY A 286 -3.49 -15.35 -3.33
CA GLY A 286 -4.16 -16.48 -3.98
C GLY A 286 -4.08 -16.45 -5.50
N CYS A 287 -3.02 -15.87 -6.07
CA CYS A 287 -2.71 -15.88 -7.49
C CYS A 287 -1.34 -16.52 -7.74
N THR A 288 -1.03 -16.85 -8.99
CA THR A 288 0.31 -17.33 -9.34
C THR A 288 1.29 -16.18 -9.50
N TYR A 289 2.59 -16.47 -9.37
CA TYR A 289 3.66 -15.50 -9.58
C TYR A 289 3.55 -14.81 -10.95
N GLU A 290 3.23 -15.56 -11.98
CA GLU A 290 3.08 -15.07 -13.35
C GLU A 290 1.89 -14.12 -13.49
N GLN A 291 0.80 -14.42 -12.79
CA GLN A 291 -0.39 -13.55 -12.78
C GLN A 291 -0.10 -12.22 -12.06
N LEU A 292 0.70 -12.27 -11.00
CA LEU A 292 1.07 -11.08 -10.23
C LEU A 292 2.06 -10.20 -11.00
N THR A 293 3.10 -10.81 -11.54
CA THR A 293 4.24 -10.07 -12.15
C THR A 293 4.09 -9.84 -13.65
N GLY A 294 3.22 -10.62 -14.32
CA GLY A 294 3.13 -10.64 -15.78
C GLY A 294 4.35 -11.29 -16.45
N ASN A 295 5.24 -11.92 -15.68
CA ASN A 295 6.43 -12.58 -16.22
C ASN A 295 6.09 -13.99 -16.72
N LEU A 296 5.95 -14.13 -18.04
CA LEU A 296 5.62 -15.40 -18.68
C LEU A 296 6.83 -16.23 -19.12
N LYS A 297 8.03 -15.89 -18.66
CA LYS A 297 9.24 -16.67 -18.97
C LYS A 297 9.16 -18.07 -18.35
N GLY A 298 9.24 -19.10 -19.19
CA GLY A 298 9.23 -20.50 -18.73
C GLY A 298 7.84 -21.10 -18.41
N VAL A 299 6.78 -20.37 -18.73
CA VAL A 299 5.40 -20.83 -18.47
C VAL A 299 4.86 -21.66 -19.62
N ASN A 300 4.37 -22.86 -19.30
CA ASN A 300 3.63 -23.68 -20.22
C ASN A 300 2.11 -23.45 -20.06
N LEU A 301 1.34 -23.64 -21.12
CA LEU A 301 -0.12 -23.47 -21.14
C LEU A 301 -0.84 -24.29 -20.04
N SER A 302 -0.24 -25.37 -19.56
CA SER A 302 -0.77 -26.21 -18.48
C SER A 302 -0.57 -25.63 -17.07
N SER A 303 0.39 -24.72 -16.88
CA SER A 303 0.69 -24.13 -15.58
C SER A 303 -0.10 -22.85 -15.26
N ILE A 304 -0.84 -22.32 -16.26
CA ILE A 304 -1.67 -21.10 -16.12
C ILE A 304 -3.13 -21.43 -15.76
N ARG A 305 -3.53 -22.69 -15.77
CA ARG A 305 -4.92 -23.12 -15.50
C ARG A 305 -5.27 -23.13 -14.03
#